data_d7e6f7386b8f8640cc296a1c3371fe96
#
_entry.id   d7e6f7386b8f8640cc296a1c3371fe96
#
_cell.length_a   1.000
_cell.length_b   1.000
_cell.length_c   1.000
_cell.angle_alpha   90.00
_cell.angle_beta   90.00
_cell.angle_gamma   90.00
#
_symmetry.space_group_name_H-M   'P 1'
#
loop_
_entity.id
_entity.type
_entity.pdbx_description
1 polymer ?
#
loop_
_entity_poly.entity_id
_entity_poly.type
_entity_poly.pdbx_seq_one_letter_code
_entity_poly.pdbx_strand_id
1 'polypeptide(L)'
;MRVETVFLKDYTTLGVGGPAELWTAETLEDLKRATEAPYRVLGNGSNLLVSDQGVKERVIRLGGVFQTYDLKGWVGAGVLLPLLVKEAAEAGLSGLEGLLGIPAQVGGAVKMNAG
;
A
#
# COMPACT_ATOMS: atom_id res chain seq x y z
N MET A 1 9.14 14.67 2.31
CA MET A 1 9.00 13.19 2.41
C MET A 1 9.49 12.74 3.77
N ARG A 2 8.77 11.82 4.39
CA ARG A 2 9.14 11.31 5.71
C ARG A 2 9.93 10.01 5.58
N VAL A 3 11.09 9.96 6.25
CA VAL A 3 11.95 8.79 6.34
C VAL A 3 12.17 8.48 7.81
N GLU A 4 11.86 7.27 8.23
CA GLU A 4 11.97 6.87 9.63
C GLU A 4 12.45 5.43 9.76
N THR A 5 13.15 5.14 10.85
CA THR A 5 13.54 3.77 11.18
C THR A 5 12.41 3.15 12.01
N VAL A 6 11.87 2.05 11.53
CA VAL A 6 10.73 1.38 12.17
C VAL A 6 11.00 -0.12 12.31
N PHE A 7 10.20 -0.80 13.13
CA PHE A 7 10.13 -2.26 13.13
C PHE A 7 8.94 -2.68 12.26
N LEU A 8 9.20 -3.45 11.23
CA LEU A 8 8.16 -3.85 10.27
C LEU A 8 7.05 -4.68 10.90
N LYS A 9 7.30 -5.32 12.06
CA LYS A 9 6.25 -6.04 12.79
C LYS A 9 5.04 -5.18 13.11
N ASP A 10 5.24 -3.85 13.24
CA ASP A 10 4.16 -2.91 13.52
C ASP A 10 3.33 -2.57 12.27
N TYR A 11 3.79 -3.01 11.10
CA TYR A 11 3.19 -2.71 9.80
C TYR A 11 2.71 -3.96 9.07
N THR A 12 2.80 -5.13 9.68
CA THR A 12 2.35 -6.39 9.07
C THR A 12 1.22 -6.99 9.88
N THR A 13 0.28 -7.63 9.19
CA THR A 13 -0.86 -8.30 9.83
C THR A 13 -0.41 -9.43 10.74
N LEU A 14 0.66 -10.14 10.36
CA LEU A 14 1.20 -11.24 11.15
C LEU A 14 2.01 -10.78 12.37
N GLY A 15 2.28 -9.48 12.48
CA GLY A 15 3.07 -8.94 13.59
C GLY A 15 4.52 -9.39 13.57
N VAL A 16 5.08 -9.67 12.41
CA VAL A 16 6.48 -10.10 12.23
C VAL A 16 7.23 -9.13 11.36
N GLY A 17 8.53 -8.99 11.62
CA GLY A 17 9.43 -8.15 10.83
C GLY A 17 10.36 -7.33 11.69
N GLY A 18 11.64 -7.29 11.31
CA GLY A 18 12.69 -6.56 11.99
C GLY A 18 12.79 -5.11 11.53
N PRO A 19 13.93 -4.45 11.84
CA PRO A 19 14.12 -3.03 11.54
C PRO A 19 14.21 -2.76 10.04
N ALA A 20 13.70 -1.61 9.64
CA ALA A 20 13.78 -1.13 8.27
C ALA A 20 13.68 0.39 8.23
N GLU A 21 14.16 0.96 7.12
CA GLU A 21 13.99 2.37 6.82
C GLU A 21 12.72 2.54 6.00
N LEU A 22 11.74 3.20 6.58
CA LEU A 22 10.43 3.41 5.96
C LEU A 22 10.36 4.79 5.33
N TRP A 23 10.16 4.82 4.02
CA TRP A 23 10.00 6.01 3.22
C TRP A 23 8.53 6.18 2.87
N THR A 24 7.91 7.25 3.38
CA THR A 24 6.52 7.57 3.06
C THR A 24 6.50 8.53 1.89
N ALA A 25 6.12 8.03 0.72
CA ALA A 25 6.00 8.82 -0.50
C ALA A 25 4.57 9.35 -0.61
N GLU A 26 4.42 10.67 -0.65
CA GLU A 26 3.11 11.34 -0.69
C GLU A 26 2.86 12.07 -2.01
N THR A 27 3.90 12.21 -2.84
CA THR A 27 3.83 12.83 -4.16
C THR A 27 4.60 11.99 -5.17
N LEU A 28 4.38 12.25 -6.46
CA LEU A 28 5.15 11.59 -7.52
C LEU A 28 6.64 11.90 -7.39
N GLU A 29 6.99 13.11 -6.99
CA GLU A 29 8.38 13.49 -6.79
C GLU A 29 9.03 12.71 -5.65
N ASP A 30 8.31 12.54 -4.54
CA ASP A 30 8.75 11.68 -3.43
C ASP A 30 9.03 10.26 -3.92
N LEU A 31 8.12 9.72 -4.73
CA LEU A 31 8.26 8.36 -5.24
C LEU A 31 9.49 8.23 -6.14
N LYS A 32 9.74 9.22 -6.99
CA LYS A 32 10.95 9.23 -7.84
C LYS A 32 12.22 9.19 -6.99
N ARG A 33 12.27 9.99 -5.93
CA ARG A 33 13.43 10.03 -5.03
C ARG A 33 13.58 8.73 -4.25
N ALA A 34 12.49 8.18 -3.76
CA ALA A 34 12.51 6.93 -2.99
C ALA A 34 12.98 5.74 -3.83
N THR A 35 12.71 5.74 -5.13
CA THR A 35 13.07 4.64 -6.03
C THR A 35 14.46 4.79 -6.68
N GLU A 36 15.24 5.80 -6.31
CA GLU A 36 16.60 6.00 -6.82
C GLU A 36 17.61 5.00 -6.27
N ALA A 37 17.30 4.26 -5.24
CA ALA A 37 18.12 3.20 -4.68
C ALA A 37 17.26 1.92 -4.59
N PRO A 38 17.87 0.75 -4.34
CA PRO A 38 17.10 -0.49 -4.19
C PRO A 38 16.00 -0.35 -3.15
N TYR A 39 14.79 -0.80 -3.47
CA TYR A 39 13.62 -0.60 -2.63
C TYR A 39 12.68 -1.80 -2.67
N ARG A 40 11.80 -1.86 -1.69
CA ARG A 40 10.64 -2.75 -1.63
C ARG A 40 9.41 -1.90 -1.31
N VAL A 41 8.25 -2.34 -1.75
CA VAL A 41 7.00 -1.62 -1.51
C VAL A 41 6.21 -2.32 -0.42
N LEU A 42 5.76 -1.55 0.56
CA LEU A 42 4.88 -2.01 1.62
C LEU A 42 3.47 -1.54 1.33
N GLY A 43 2.56 -2.49 1.12
CA GLY A 43 1.13 -2.22 1.01
C GLY A 43 0.46 -2.25 2.38
N ASN A 44 -0.65 -2.98 2.48
CA ASN A 44 -1.40 -3.11 3.72
C ASN A 44 -0.75 -4.08 4.73
N GLY A 45 0.29 -4.80 4.33
CA GLY A 45 0.96 -5.76 5.21
C GLY A 45 0.22 -7.08 5.42
N SER A 46 -0.94 -7.26 4.78
CA SER A 46 -1.80 -8.42 5.01
C SER A 46 -1.26 -9.71 4.37
N ASN A 47 -0.41 -9.59 3.36
CA ASN A 47 0.15 -10.73 2.64
C ASN A 47 1.68 -10.64 2.59
N LEU A 48 2.28 -10.13 3.66
CA LEU A 48 3.72 -9.88 3.74
C LEU A 48 4.33 -10.69 4.87
N LEU A 49 5.36 -11.47 4.54
CA LEU A 49 6.21 -12.15 5.51
C LEU A 49 7.60 -11.53 5.43
N VAL A 50 8.07 -10.98 6.55
CA VAL A 50 9.33 -10.24 6.61
C VAL A 50 10.28 -10.88 7.61
N SER A 51 11.58 -10.91 7.28
CA SER A 51 12.60 -11.42 8.18
C SER A 51 12.68 -10.62 9.48
N ASP A 52 12.87 -11.30 10.60
CA ASP A 52 13.11 -10.70 11.91
C ASP A 52 14.41 -9.90 11.96
N GLN A 53 15.35 -10.18 11.04
CA GLN A 53 16.60 -9.45 10.92
C GLN A 53 16.45 -8.12 10.20
N GLY A 54 15.28 -7.88 9.63
CA GLY A 54 14.98 -6.63 8.93
C GLY A 54 15.21 -6.68 7.44
N VAL A 55 15.11 -5.51 6.82
CA VAL A 55 15.25 -5.31 5.37
C VAL A 55 16.30 -4.23 5.15
N LYS A 56 17.29 -4.50 4.29
CA LYS A 56 18.36 -3.55 3.99
C LYS A 56 17.93 -2.48 3.00
N GLU A 57 17.06 -2.84 2.06
CA GLU A 57 16.55 -1.92 1.06
C GLU A 57 15.58 -0.93 1.71
N ARG A 58 15.37 0.21 1.06
CA ARG A 58 14.30 1.12 1.45
C ARG A 58 12.98 0.41 1.37
N VAL A 59 12.12 0.65 2.36
CA VAL A 59 10.73 0.18 2.32
C VAL A 59 9.87 1.40 2.04
N ILE A 60 9.13 1.39 0.94
CA ILE A 60 8.32 2.52 0.50
C ILE A 60 6.86 2.26 0.81
N ARG A 61 6.25 3.20 1.52
CA ARG A 61 4.82 3.25 1.76
C ARG A 61 4.21 4.41 0.96
N LEU A 62 3.03 4.19 0.38
CA LEU A 62 2.34 5.20 -0.40
C LEU A 62 1.31 5.93 0.47
N GLY A 63 1.42 7.26 0.53
CA GLY A 63 0.49 8.14 1.23
C GLY A 63 0.05 9.28 0.32
N GLY A 64 -0.52 10.32 0.89
CA GLY A 64 -0.87 11.55 0.17
C GLY A 64 -1.67 11.30 -1.10
N VAL A 65 -1.15 11.74 -2.24
CA VAL A 65 -1.85 11.61 -3.54
C VAL A 65 -2.16 10.18 -3.93
N PHE A 66 -1.39 9.21 -3.44
CA PHE A 66 -1.61 7.80 -3.76
C PHE A 66 -2.78 7.18 -3.01
N GLN A 67 -3.33 7.89 -2.04
CA GLN A 67 -4.52 7.48 -1.29
C GLN A 67 -5.79 8.20 -1.74
N THR A 68 -5.70 8.94 -2.84
CA THR A 68 -6.84 9.66 -3.41
C THR A 68 -7.41 8.92 -4.61
N TYR A 69 -8.67 9.23 -4.96
CA TYR A 69 -9.33 8.59 -6.09
C TYR A 69 -10.43 9.50 -6.65
N ASP A 70 -10.74 9.24 -7.92
CA ASP A 70 -11.94 9.77 -8.60
C ASP A 70 -12.62 8.56 -9.25
N LEU A 71 -13.80 8.21 -8.78
CA LEU A 71 -14.54 7.04 -9.27
C LEU A 71 -14.84 7.08 -10.77
N LYS A 72 -14.68 8.25 -11.40
CA LYS A 72 -14.93 8.41 -12.83
C LYS A 72 -13.70 8.12 -13.69
N GLY A 73 -12.52 8.04 -13.13
CA GLY A 73 -11.36 7.95 -13.97
C GLY A 73 -10.10 7.29 -13.41
N TRP A 74 -9.81 7.42 -12.12
CA TRP A 74 -8.56 6.93 -11.57
C TRP A 74 -8.62 6.62 -10.09
N VAL A 75 -7.74 5.74 -9.64
CA VAL A 75 -7.62 5.35 -8.24
C VAL A 75 -6.15 5.26 -7.87
N GLY A 76 -5.75 5.90 -6.79
CA GLY A 76 -4.39 5.80 -6.27
C GLY A 76 -4.09 4.39 -5.75
N ALA A 77 -2.87 3.93 -5.96
CA ALA A 77 -2.46 2.58 -5.57
C ALA A 77 -2.47 2.36 -4.05
N GLY A 78 -2.40 3.42 -3.25
CA GLY A 78 -2.44 3.36 -1.79
C GLY A 78 -3.85 3.36 -1.19
N VAL A 79 -4.90 3.48 -2.01
CA VAL A 79 -6.29 3.45 -1.54
C VAL A 79 -6.60 2.05 -1.02
N LEU A 80 -7.28 1.98 0.14
CA LEU A 80 -7.72 0.70 0.69
C LEU A 80 -8.85 0.12 -0.15
N LEU A 81 -8.72 -1.12 -0.56
CA LEU A 81 -9.70 -1.78 -1.42
C LEU A 81 -11.11 -1.86 -0.78
N PRO A 82 -11.25 -2.20 0.53
CA PRO A 82 -12.57 -2.18 1.17
C PRO A 82 -13.28 -0.82 1.10
N LEU A 83 -12.51 0.26 1.24
CA LEU A 83 -13.07 1.61 1.12
C LEU A 83 -13.56 1.87 -0.30
N LEU A 84 -12.77 1.50 -1.31
CA LEU A 84 -13.14 1.69 -2.71
C LEU A 84 -14.42 0.91 -3.06
N VAL A 85 -14.52 -0.34 -2.61
CA VAL A 85 -15.71 -1.18 -2.83
C VAL A 85 -16.94 -0.52 -2.22
N LYS A 86 -16.84 -0.02 -1.00
CA LYS A 86 -17.93 0.67 -0.31
C LYS A 86 -18.36 1.94 -1.06
N GLU A 87 -17.39 2.78 -1.43
CA GLU A 87 -17.66 4.04 -2.12
C GLU A 87 -18.28 3.80 -3.50
N ALA A 88 -17.81 2.79 -4.22
CA ALA A 88 -18.39 2.42 -5.51
C ALA A 88 -19.83 1.98 -5.36
N ALA A 89 -20.15 1.16 -4.36
CA ALA A 89 -21.51 0.70 -4.09
C ALA A 89 -22.44 1.88 -3.74
N GLU A 90 -21.98 2.79 -2.89
CA GLU A 90 -22.75 3.99 -2.52
C GLU A 90 -22.99 4.92 -3.71
N ALA A 91 -22.08 4.94 -4.68
CA ALA A 91 -22.21 5.71 -5.91
C ALA A 91 -23.03 4.99 -6.99
N GLY A 92 -23.53 3.81 -6.70
CA GLY A 92 -24.31 3.03 -7.66
C GLY A 92 -23.51 2.35 -8.75
N LEU A 93 -22.20 2.21 -8.56
CA LEU A 93 -21.30 1.57 -9.52
C LEU A 93 -21.19 0.07 -9.21
N SER A 94 -21.15 -0.75 -10.25
CA SER A 94 -21.02 -2.21 -10.12
C SER A 94 -19.69 -2.70 -10.66
N GLY A 95 -19.33 -3.93 -10.31
CA GLY A 95 -18.13 -4.60 -10.80
C GLY A 95 -17.08 -4.89 -9.73
N LEU A 96 -17.17 -4.27 -8.56
CA LEU A 96 -16.20 -4.46 -7.49
C LEU A 96 -16.71 -5.32 -6.34
N GLU A 97 -17.96 -5.76 -6.37
CA GLU A 97 -18.59 -6.48 -5.27
C GLU A 97 -17.87 -7.77 -4.91
N GLY A 98 -17.29 -8.45 -5.89
CA GLY A 98 -16.52 -9.68 -5.67
C GLY A 98 -15.22 -9.48 -4.89
N LEU A 99 -14.80 -8.23 -4.67
CA LEU A 99 -13.59 -7.89 -3.95
C LEU A 99 -13.84 -7.51 -2.50
N LEU A 100 -15.11 -7.56 -2.08
CA LEU A 100 -15.48 -7.26 -0.69
C LEU A 100 -14.77 -8.21 0.27
N GLY A 101 -14.17 -7.65 1.31
CA GLY A 101 -13.47 -8.43 2.33
C GLY A 101 -11.99 -8.70 2.05
N ILE A 102 -11.47 -8.29 0.89
CA ILE A 102 -10.04 -8.41 0.60
C ILE A 102 -9.29 -7.28 1.30
N PRO A 103 -8.45 -7.57 2.30
CA PRO A 103 -7.78 -6.55 3.12
C PRO A 103 -6.48 -6.06 2.44
N ALA A 104 -6.59 -5.35 1.34
CA ALA A 104 -5.44 -4.90 0.56
C ALA A 104 -5.59 -3.45 0.13
N GLN A 105 -4.47 -2.83 -0.25
CA GLN A 105 -4.48 -1.61 -1.04
C GLN A 105 -4.70 -1.98 -2.51
N VAL A 106 -5.23 -1.03 -3.28
CA VAL A 106 -5.52 -1.24 -4.71
C VAL A 106 -4.29 -1.72 -5.48
N GLY A 107 -3.13 -1.09 -5.26
CA GLY A 107 -1.89 -1.49 -5.94
C GLY A 107 -1.50 -2.94 -5.66
N GLY A 108 -1.58 -3.37 -4.40
CA GLY A 108 -1.31 -4.75 -4.02
C GLY A 108 -2.32 -5.73 -4.63
N ALA A 109 -3.59 -5.37 -4.62
CA ALA A 109 -4.65 -6.19 -5.20
C ALA A 109 -4.43 -6.38 -6.71
N VAL A 110 -4.07 -5.33 -7.43
CA VAL A 110 -3.78 -5.40 -8.87
C VAL A 110 -2.57 -6.29 -9.13
N LYS A 111 -1.50 -6.12 -8.38
CA LYS A 111 -0.28 -6.91 -8.54
C LYS A 111 -0.54 -8.40 -8.30
N MET A 112 -1.36 -8.73 -7.32
CA MET A 112 -1.68 -10.11 -6.96
C MET A 112 -2.85 -10.67 -7.77
N ASN A 113 -3.41 -9.89 -8.68
CA ASN A 113 -4.57 -10.27 -9.49
C ASN A 113 -5.71 -10.78 -8.61
N ALA A 114 -6.05 -10.02 -7.56
CA ALA A 114 -7.07 -10.37 -6.58
C ALA A 114 -8.47 -10.50 -7.21
N GLY A 115 -9.24 -11.38 -6.69
CA GLY A 115 -10.56 -11.69 -7.22
C GLY A 115 -10.52 -12.94 -8.05
#